data_c6ccc58367441c84ec5ca6e59846f567
#
_entry.id   c6ccc58367441c84ec5ca6e59846f567
#
_cell.length_a   1.000
_cell.length_b   1.000
_cell.length_c   1.000
_cell.angle_alpha   90.00
_cell.angle_beta   90.00
_cell.angle_gamma   90.00
#
_symmetry.space_group_name_H-M   'P 1'
#
loop_
_entity.id
_entity.type
_entity.pdbx_description
1 polymer ?
#
loop_
_entity_poly.entity_id
_entity_poly.type
_entity_poly.pdbx_seq_one_letter_code
_entity_poly.pdbx_strand_id
1 'polypeptide(L)'
;MIGKPAIKSLHVQNILSFGPNSPEIALEPLNVLIGPNGSGKSNLIEVIGLLQNTPKDLATPIREGGGIVEWLWKRPKGPRDLCDDRRPSGERTAGSTPTATIEVSASPAHVRGPIRYRLSFTGVNYQLDVRDERVEAESPSKRPKDTPLYFGYVNGRPMLKMNGSQRELPRDQINPQQSILSQRKDPAQYPELTYLGQLFGGIRIYRNWEFGPKSDTRNLFGPELSNEFLDEDISNLGLMLNRLNSESDTKSELLKYLKLFYDGAEAVETPIQGGLVDVRVIERGSVPISAIRLSDGTLRWLELLTILLHPSPPPLVCIEEPELGLHPDIIPPLAELLREASQRMQLIVATHSNALVDELTDVPEAVIVCEKEAGSTVLKRLERKQLSAWLKSYTLGHLWRKGEIGGNRW
;
A
#
# COMPACT_ATOMS: atom_id res chain seq x y z
N MET A 1 -15.11 -15.12 9.19
CA MET A 1 -15.48 -13.69 9.33
C MET A 1 -14.61 -12.93 8.34
N ILE A 2 -15.20 -12.18 7.41
CA ILE A 2 -14.44 -11.34 6.50
C ILE A 2 -13.64 -10.35 7.35
N GLY A 3 -12.31 -10.27 7.16
CA GLY A 3 -11.45 -9.37 7.91
C GLY A 3 -11.94 -7.93 7.78
N LYS A 4 -11.93 -7.17 8.88
CA LYS A 4 -12.27 -5.74 8.81
C LYS A 4 -11.08 -4.99 8.19
N PRO A 5 -11.29 -4.15 7.18
CA PRO A 5 -10.21 -3.39 6.59
C PRO A 5 -9.58 -2.45 7.63
N ALA A 6 -8.25 -2.40 7.64
CA ALA A 6 -7.47 -1.51 8.50
C ALA A 6 -7.70 -0.03 8.10
N ILE A 7 -7.76 0.21 6.79
CA ILE A 7 -8.14 1.49 6.17
C ILE A 7 -9.47 1.27 5.45
N LYS A 8 -10.52 2.00 5.85
CA LYS A 8 -11.87 1.88 5.29
C LYS A 8 -12.09 2.73 4.06
N SER A 9 -11.52 3.92 4.06
CA SER A 9 -11.60 4.83 2.92
C SER A 9 -10.34 5.69 2.83
N LEU A 10 -10.07 6.14 1.60
CA LEU A 10 -8.96 7.01 1.27
C LEU A 10 -9.44 8.10 0.32
N HIS A 11 -9.15 9.36 0.66
CA HIS A 11 -9.40 10.51 -0.17
C HIS A 11 -8.10 11.27 -0.40
N VAL A 12 -7.73 11.46 -1.65
CA VAL A 12 -6.45 12.06 -2.07
C VAL A 12 -6.72 13.24 -2.98
N GLN A 13 -6.15 14.40 -2.66
CA GLN A 13 -6.31 15.61 -3.47
C GLN A 13 -4.99 16.33 -3.67
N ASN A 14 -4.76 16.86 -4.87
CA ASN A 14 -3.60 17.64 -5.26
C ASN A 14 -2.25 16.93 -5.04
N ILE A 15 -2.21 15.63 -5.16
CA ILE A 15 -1.01 14.80 -4.97
C ILE A 15 -0.78 13.93 -6.20
N LEU A 16 0.45 13.91 -6.73
CA LEU A 16 0.87 13.09 -7.87
C LEU A 16 -0.11 13.22 -9.05
N SER A 17 -0.82 12.14 -9.41
CA SER A 17 -1.84 12.16 -10.46
C SER A 17 -3.26 12.47 -9.98
N PHE A 18 -3.47 12.64 -8.68
CA PHE A 18 -4.78 12.93 -8.09
C PHE A 18 -5.01 14.45 -8.06
N GLY A 19 -5.99 14.92 -8.81
CA GLY A 19 -6.35 16.35 -8.88
C GLY A 19 -7.19 16.83 -7.68
N PRO A 20 -7.67 18.08 -7.74
CA PRO A 20 -8.41 18.69 -6.63
C PRO A 20 -9.78 18.05 -6.35
N ASN A 21 -10.38 17.41 -7.35
CA ASN A 21 -11.73 16.85 -7.30
C ASN A 21 -11.73 15.31 -7.33
N SER A 22 -10.62 14.67 -6.96
CA SER A 22 -10.56 13.21 -6.91
C SER A 22 -11.58 12.68 -5.88
N PRO A 23 -12.40 11.68 -6.22
CA PRO A 23 -13.38 11.14 -5.29
C PRO A 23 -12.73 10.33 -4.17
N GLU A 24 -13.41 10.26 -3.03
CA GLU A 24 -13.09 9.31 -1.97
C GLU A 24 -13.35 7.87 -2.47
N ILE A 25 -12.45 6.95 -2.17
CA ILE A 25 -12.58 5.53 -2.47
C ILE A 25 -12.74 4.72 -1.19
N ALA A 26 -13.80 3.92 -1.12
CA ALA A 26 -13.95 2.91 -0.08
C ALA A 26 -12.98 1.75 -0.36
N LEU A 27 -12.30 1.25 0.67
CA LEU A 27 -11.37 0.13 0.58
C LEU A 27 -11.95 -1.09 1.27
N GLU A 28 -11.85 -2.21 0.57
CA GLU A 28 -12.29 -3.53 1.02
C GLU A 28 -11.10 -4.36 1.53
N PRO A 29 -11.29 -5.55 2.11
CA PRO A 29 -10.18 -6.43 2.48
C PRO A 29 -9.25 -6.76 1.31
N LEU A 30 -9.79 -6.99 0.10
CA LEU A 30 -9.03 -7.14 -1.14
C LEU A 30 -9.37 -6.01 -2.11
N ASN A 31 -8.34 -5.34 -2.63
CA ASN A 31 -8.45 -4.27 -3.61
C ASN A 31 -7.47 -4.54 -4.74
N VAL A 32 -7.96 -4.83 -5.93
CA VAL A 32 -7.13 -5.10 -7.11
C VAL A 32 -7.28 -3.94 -8.08
N LEU A 33 -6.20 -3.18 -8.25
CA LEU A 33 -6.12 -2.00 -9.11
C LEU A 33 -5.79 -2.43 -10.53
N ILE A 34 -6.66 -2.12 -11.47
CA ILE A 34 -6.45 -2.34 -12.90
C ILE A 34 -6.50 -1.03 -13.68
N GLY A 35 -5.90 -0.99 -14.84
CA GLY A 35 -5.91 0.20 -15.70
C GLY A 35 -4.64 0.33 -16.53
N PRO A 36 -4.59 1.24 -17.50
CA PRO A 36 -3.44 1.41 -18.38
C PRO A 36 -2.23 1.98 -17.62
N ASN A 37 -1.05 1.90 -18.27
CA ASN A 37 0.14 2.55 -17.74
C ASN A 37 -0.11 4.06 -17.58
N GLY A 38 0.33 4.61 -16.46
CA GLY A 38 0.15 6.02 -16.12
C GLY A 38 -1.26 6.39 -15.66
N SER A 39 -2.18 5.43 -15.42
CA SER A 39 -3.51 5.70 -14.87
C SER A 39 -3.51 6.12 -13.39
N GLY A 40 -2.41 5.89 -12.66
CA GLY A 40 -2.25 6.29 -11.27
C GLY A 40 -2.29 5.14 -10.26
N LYS A 41 -2.21 3.86 -10.71
CA LYS A 41 -2.14 2.70 -9.80
C LYS A 41 -0.95 2.82 -8.82
N SER A 42 0.26 2.97 -9.35
CA SER A 42 1.47 3.14 -8.53
C SER A 42 1.43 4.41 -7.68
N ASN A 43 0.84 5.49 -8.20
CA ASN A 43 0.68 6.73 -7.43
C ASN A 43 -0.21 6.55 -6.19
N LEU A 44 -1.23 5.68 -6.25
CA LEU A 44 -2.02 5.33 -5.07
C LEU A 44 -1.16 4.61 -4.03
N ILE A 45 -0.32 3.67 -4.47
CA ILE A 45 0.60 2.93 -3.59
C ILE A 45 1.65 3.88 -2.99
N GLU A 46 2.16 4.86 -3.77
CA GLU A 46 3.06 5.90 -3.25
C GLU A 46 2.40 6.77 -2.17
N VAL A 47 1.13 7.14 -2.33
CA VAL A 47 0.37 7.86 -1.29
C VAL A 47 0.24 7.01 -0.02
N ILE A 48 0.02 5.70 -0.16
CA ILE A 48 0.01 4.78 0.98
C ILE A 48 1.40 4.69 1.63
N GLY A 49 2.47 4.71 0.83
CA GLY A 49 3.86 4.80 1.31
C GLY A 49 4.14 6.09 2.09
N LEU A 50 3.50 7.19 1.73
CA LEU A 50 3.58 8.41 2.51
C LEU A 50 2.88 8.25 3.87
N LEU A 51 1.72 7.58 3.93
CA LEU A 51 1.05 7.25 5.20
C LEU A 51 1.91 6.33 6.07
N GLN A 52 2.55 5.30 5.49
CA GLN A 52 3.48 4.40 6.18
C GLN A 52 4.61 5.17 6.88
N ASN A 53 5.04 6.29 6.30
CA ASN A 53 6.14 7.10 6.80
C ASN A 53 5.71 8.23 7.75
N THR A 54 4.41 8.48 7.93
CA THR A 54 3.93 9.51 8.88
C THR A 54 4.42 9.28 10.32
N PRO A 55 4.49 8.05 10.87
CA PRO A 55 5.03 7.83 12.22
C PRO A 55 6.57 7.73 12.27
N LYS A 56 7.26 7.86 11.13
CA LYS A 56 8.73 7.77 11.03
C LYS A 56 9.30 9.11 10.57
N ASP A 57 9.58 9.25 9.30
CA ASP A 57 10.05 10.47 8.63
C ASP A 57 9.23 10.76 7.38
N LEU A 58 8.29 11.68 7.49
CA LEU A 58 7.40 12.07 6.38
C LEU A 58 8.17 12.65 5.18
N ALA A 59 9.34 13.22 5.39
CA ALA A 59 10.13 13.84 4.33
C ALA A 59 10.92 12.83 3.49
N THR A 60 11.21 11.64 4.02
CA THR A 60 12.03 10.63 3.32
C THR A 60 11.42 10.20 1.97
N PRO A 61 10.17 9.70 1.87
CA PRO A 61 9.62 9.31 0.58
C PRO A 61 9.50 10.49 -0.40
N ILE A 62 9.29 11.70 0.12
CA ILE A 62 9.23 12.91 -0.71
C ILE A 62 10.59 13.22 -1.32
N ARG A 63 11.68 13.13 -0.55
CA ARG A 63 13.04 13.35 -1.05
C ARG A 63 13.45 12.29 -2.09
N GLU A 64 13.17 11.03 -1.81
CA GLU A 64 13.46 9.91 -2.70
C GLU A 64 12.65 9.97 -3.99
N GLY A 65 11.41 10.45 -3.94
CA GLY A 65 10.52 10.66 -5.07
C GLY A 65 10.76 11.96 -5.85
N GLY A 66 11.95 12.58 -5.73
CA GLY A 66 12.32 13.77 -6.52
C GLY A 66 11.97 15.12 -5.89
N GLY A 67 11.54 15.12 -4.63
CA GLY A 67 11.21 16.33 -3.87
C GLY A 67 9.74 16.75 -3.95
N ILE A 68 9.36 17.71 -3.09
CA ILE A 68 7.95 18.11 -2.89
C ILE A 68 7.25 18.58 -4.17
N VAL A 69 7.98 19.19 -5.10
CA VAL A 69 7.42 19.68 -6.37
C VAL A 69 6.93 18.54 -7.26
N GLU A 70 7.60 17.37 -7.21
CA GLU A 70 7.18 16.19 -7.96
C GLU A 70 5.95 15.52 -7.32
N TRP A 71 5.77 15.64 -6.04
CA TRP A 71 4.62 15.10 -5.29
C TRP A 71 3.34 15.92 -5.42
N LEU A 72 3.44 17.22 -5.69
CA LEU A 72 2.26 18.07 -5.87
C LEU A 72 1.66 17.87 -7.27
N TRP A 73 0.34 17.78 -7.34
CA TRP A 73 -0.39 17.63 -8.59
C TRP A 73 -0.07 18.75 -9.58
N LYS A 74 0.29 18.38 -10.79
CA LYS A 74 0.61 19.30 -11.87
C LYS A 74 -0.61 19.44 -12.79
N ARG A 75 -1.28 20.58 -12.72
CA ARG A 75 -2.42 20.87 -13.60
C ARG A 75 -2.01 20.68 -15.06
N PRO A 76 -2.78 19.91 -15.87
CA PRO A 76 -2.57 19.86 -17.32
C PRO A 76 -2.65 21.27 -17.92
N LYS A 77 -1.69 21.66 -18.74
CA LYS A 77 -1.74 22.91 -19.48
C LYS A 77 -2.92 22.85 -20.46
N GLY A 78 -3.86 23.76 -20.34
CA GLY A 78 -4.96 23.89 -21.29
C GLY A 78 -4.47 24.49 -22.63
N PRO A 79 -5.27 24.38 -23.73
CA PRO A 79 -4.92 24.95 -25.03
C PRO A 79 -4.60 26.46 -24.98
N ARG A 80 -5.15 27.20 -24.02
CA ARG A 80 -4.86 28.63 -23.78
C ARG A 80 -3.52 28.86 -23.11
N ASP A 81 -3.03 27.90 -22.31
CA ASP A 81 -1.76 28.01 -21.60
C ASP A 81 -0.56 27.76 -22.54
N LEU A 82 -0.78 27.09 -23.68
CA LEU A 82 0.23 26.89 -24.74
C LEU A 82 0.50 28.13 -25.59
N CYS A 83 -0.39 29.10 -25.57
CA CYS A 83 -0.23 30.35 -26.32
C CYS A 83 0.47 31.45 -25.51
N ASP A 84 0.74 31.28 -24.25
CA ASP A 84 1.20 32.29 -23.30
C ASP A 84 2.73 32.30 -23.07
N ASP A 85 3.48 31.45 -23.79
CA ASP A 85 4.96 31.44 -23.76
C ASP A 85 5.62 32.73 -24.30
N ARG A 86 4.83 33.74 -24.68
CA ARG A 86 5.30 35.03 -25.19
C ARG A 86 5.29 36.17 -24.16
N ARG A 87 4.91 35.91 -22.89
CA ARG A 87 5.02 36.93 -21.85
C ARG A 87 6.45 37.02 -21.32
N PRO A 88 7.00 38.24 -21.15
CA PRO A 88 8.32 38.42 -20.56
C PRO A 88 8.34 37.81 -19.15
N SER A 89 9.47 37.23 -18.79
CA SER A 89 9.75 36.45 -17.56
C SER A 89 9.63 37.24 -16.23
N GLY A 90 8.79 38.27 -16.16
CA GLY A 90 8.65 39.16 -15.01
C GLY A 90 7.34 39.05 -14.19
N GLU A 91 6.27 38.51 -14.76
CA GLU A 91 4.98 38.41 -14.07
C GLU A 91 4.51 36.94 -14.01
N ARG A 92 5.24 36.13 -13.30
CA ARG A 92 4.63 34.94 -12.71
C ARG A 92 3.70 35.42 -11.60
N THR A 93 2.39 35.51 -11.90
CA THR A 93 1.39 35.52 -10.82
C THR A 93 1.77 34.37 -9.89
N ALA A 94 2.11 34.71 -8.65
CA ALA A 94 2.37 33.74 -7.60
C ALA A 94 1.08 32.96 -7.36
N GLY A 95 0.79 31.99 -8.23
CA GLY A 95 -0.22 30.97 -7.99
C GLY A 95 0.20 30.27 -6.71
N SER A 96 -0.64 30.35 -5.68
CA SER A 96 -0.41 29.65 -4.43
C SER A 96 -0.09 28.20 -4.73
N THR A 97 1.06 27.73 -4.25
CA THR A 97 1.45 26.33 -4.38
C THR A 97 0.28 25.46 -3.90
N PRO A 98 -0.20 24.48 -4.68
CA PRO A 98 -1.36 23.70 -4.29
C PRO A 98 -1.11 23.00 -2.96
N THR A 99 -2.11 22.98 -2.11
CA THR A 99 -2.09 22.20 -0.88
C THR A 99 -2.55 20.79 -1.20
N ALA A 100 -1.67 19.83 -1.00
CA ALA A 100 -1.97 18.41 -1.08
C ALA A 100 -2.71 17.97 0.17
N THR A 101 -3.68 17.08 0.03
CA THR A 101 -4.45 16.54 1.16
C THR A 101 -4.64 15.05 1.01
N ILE A 102 -4.38 14.33 2.10
CA ILE A 102 -4.73 12.91 2.29
C ILE A 102 -5.70 12.84 3.45
N GLU A 103 -6.83 12.20 3.24
CA GLU A 103 -7.81 11.92 4.30
C GLU A 103 -8.09 10.41 4.33
N VAL A 104 -8.05 9.82 5.52
CA VAL A 104 -8.17 8.37 5.73
C VAL A 104 -9.14 8.10 6.85
N SER A 105 -10.09 7.17 6.64
CA SER A 105 -10.81 6.50 7.70
C SER A 105 -10.10 5.20 8.05
N ALA A 106 -9.62 5.07 9.27
CA ALA A 106 -8.82 3.93 9.73
C ALA A 106 -9.40 3.30 11.00
N SER A 107 -9.14 2.02 11.20
CA SER A 107 -9.57 1.26 12.38
C SER A 107 -8.35 0.67 13.10
N PRO A 108 -7.57 1.49 13.83
CA PRO A 108 -6.42 0.99 14.56
C PRO A 108 -6.84 0.04 15.67
N ALA A 109 -5.98 -0.95 15.96
CA ALA A 109 -6.17 -1.84 17.09
C ALA A 109 -6.18 -1.07 18.41
N HIS A 110 -6.87 -1.59 19.43
CA HIS A 110 -6.96 -1.01 20.77
C HIS A 110 -7.61 0.37 20.88
N VAL A 111 -8.18 0.92 19.80
CA VAL A 111 -8.96 2.16 19.80
C VAL A 111 -10.45 1.86 19.63
N ARG A 112 -11.30 2.56 20.38
CA ARG A 112 -12.75 2.41 20.25
C ARG A 112 -13.26 3.18 19.04
N GLY A 113 -13.70 2.45 18.02
CA GLY A 113 -14.26 3.00 16.79
C GLY A 113 -13.21 3.48 15.78
N PRO A 114 -13.67 3.85 14.59
CA PRO A 114 -12.79 4.35 13.54
C PRO A 114 -12.27 5.75 13.84
N ILE A 115 -11.07 6.02 13.35
CA ILE A 115 -10.40 7.33 13.40
C ILE A 115 -10.37 7.92 12.00
N ARG A 116 -10.71 9.19 11.88
CA ARG A 116 -10.43 10.00 10.71
C ARG A 116 -9.09 10.70 10.89
N TYR A 117 -8.18 10.46 9.97
CA TYR A 117 -6.89 11.12 9.86
C TYR A 117 -6.87 11.99 8.63
N ARG A 118 -6.45 13.24 8.77
CA ARG A 118 -6.25 14.17 7.67
C ARG A 118 -4.88 14.80 7.77
N LEU A 119 -4.15 14.78 6.66
CA LEU A 119 -2.85 15.43 6.50
C LEU A 119 -2.91 16.36 5.30
N SER A 120 -2.61 17.63 5.50
CA SER A 120 -2.50 18.64 4.44
C SER A 120 -1.12 19.26 4.45
N PHE A 121 -0.45 19.28 3.31
CA PHE A 121 0.91 19.81 3.18
C PHE A 121 1.12 20.53 1.85
N THR A 122 2.18 21.31 1.78
CA THR A 122 2.59 22.04 0.59
C THR A 122 4.11 22.14 0.50
N GLY A 123 4.62 22.74 -0.56
CA GLY A 123 6.03 23.07 -0.70
C GLY A 123 6.30 24.54 -0.37
N VAL A 124 7.23 24.78 0.55
CA VAL A 124 7.75 26.13 0.86
C VAL A 124 9.26 26.09 0.71
N ASN A 125 9.82 26.91 -0.17
CA ASN A 125 11.26 26.93 -0.44
C ASN A 125 11.82 25.52 -0.77
N TYR A 126 11.09 24.73 -1.57
CA TYR A 126 11.42 23.35 -1.91
C TYR A 126 11.43 22.36 -0.74
N GLN A 127 10.94 22.75 0.42
CA GLN A 127 10.81 21.89 1.59
C GLN A 127 9.35 21.55 1.85
N LEU A 128 9.12 20.37 2.42
CA LEU A 128 7.82 19.96 2.91
C LEU A 128 7.39 20.87 4.08
N ASP A 129 6.15 21.33 4.04
CA ASP A 129 5.52 22.11 5.10
C ASP A 129 4.11 21.58 5.37
N VAL A 130 3.90 21.00 6.55
CA VAL A 130 2.59 20.49 7.00
C VAL A 130 1.73 21.69 7.40
N ARG A 131 0.67 21.93 6.64
CA ARG A 131 -0.25 23.06 6.82
C ARG A 131 -1.35 22.78 7.82
N ASP A 132 -1.88 21.56 7.78
CA ASP A 132 -2.92 21.10 8.69
C ASP A 132 -2.77 19.60 8.90
N GLU A 133 -2.93 19.16 10.13
CA GLU A 133 -2.98 17.76 10.47
C GLU A 133 -4.07 17.55 11.52
N ARG A 134 -4.90 16.55 11.33
CA ARG A 134 -6.04 16.31 12.18
C ARG A 134 -6.24 14.81 12.43
N VAL A 135 -6.46 14.48 13.69
CA VAL A 135 -6.81 13.14 14.17
C VAL A 135 -8.06 13.28 15.01
N GLU A 136 -9.16 12.67 14.57
CA GLU A 136 -10.44 12.75 15.25
C GLU A 136 -11.20 11.42 15.21
N ALA A 137 -12.14 11.22 16.13
CA ALA A 137 -13.02 10.07 16.02
C ALA A 137 -13.91 10.23 14.77
N GLU A 138 -14.15 9.14 14.04
CA GLU A 138 -15.14 9.16 12.98
C GLU A 138 -16.53 9.05 13.58
N SER A 139 -17.34 10.10 13.42
CA SER A 139 -18.72 10.10 13.88
C SER A 139 -19.69 9.78 12.73
N PRO A 140 -20.67 8.88 12.92
CA PRO A 140 -21.73 8.65 11.94
C PRO A 140 -22.63 9.88 11.76
N SER A 141 -22.69 10.78 12.73
CA SER A 141 -23.44 12.03 12.65
C SER A 141 -22.54 13.14 12.12
N LYS A 142 -22.93 13.73 10.98
CA LYS A 142 -22.22 14.83 10.30
C LYS A 142 -22.16 16.16 11.08
N ARG A 143 -22.26 16.16 12.41
CA ARG A 143 -22.12 17.36 13.22
C ARG A 143 -20.69 17.54 13.72
N PRO A 144 -19.89 18.45 13.15
CA PRO A 144 -18.47 18.61 13.48
C PRO A 144 -18.18 19.00 14.94
N LYS A 145 -19.19 19.57 15.64
CA LYS A 145 -19.01 20.12 17.00
C LYS A 145 -18.92 19.06 18.11
N ASP A 146 -19.40 17.83 17.85
CA ASP A 146 -19.48 16.79 18.89
C ASP A 146 -18.45 15.66 18.69
N THR A 147 -17.60 15.78 17.68
CA THR A 147 -16.61 14.74 17.36
C THR A 147 -15.38 14.91 18.23
N PRO A 148 -14.97 13.88 19.02
CA PRO A 148 -13.76 13.94 19.81
C PRO A 148 -12.53 14.21 18.94
N LEU A 149 -11.86 15.34 19.17
CA LEU A 149 -10.60 15.70 18.53
C LEU A 149 -9.46 15.16 19.38
N TYR A 150 -8.58 14.36 18.77
CA TYR A 150 -7.39 13.83 19.41
C TYR A 150 -6.18 14.73 19.18
N PHE A 151 -6.03 15.22 17.94
CA PHE A 151 -5.08 16.26 17.57
C PHE A 151 -5.63 17.10 16.41
N GLY A 152 -5.30 18.39 16.39
CA GLY A 152 -5.58 19.29 15.27
C GLY A 152 -5.46 20.75 15.63
N TYR A 153 -5.55 21.61 14.63
CA TYR A 153 -5.47 23.05 14.81
C TYR A 153 -6.86 23.66 15.03
N VAL A 154 -7.03 24.33 16.17
CA VAL A 154 -8.26 25.09 16.51
C VAL A 154 -7.90 26.56 16.56
N ASN A 155 -8.47 27.38 15.67
CA ASN A 155 -8.13 28.79 15.54
C ASN A 155 -6.61 29.05 15.36
N GLY A 156 -5.93 28.16 14.60
CA GLY A 156 -4.49 28.23 14.35
C GLY A 156 -3.60 27.80 15.52
N ARG A 157 -4.19 27.26 16.60
CA ARG A 157 -3.46 26.72 17.76
C ARG A 157 -3.50 25.20 17.75
N PRO A 158 -2.37 24.52 17.89
CA PRO A 158 -2.33 23.09 17.95
C PRO A 158 -2.86 22.57 19.28
N MET A 159 -3.91 21.78 19.22
CA MET A 159 -4.59 21.17 20.36
C MET A 159 -4.35 19.67 20.36
N LEU A 160 -3.96 19.14 21.52
CA LEU A 160 -3.71 17.71 21.72
C LEU A 160 -4.52 17.19 22.91
N LYS A 161 -5.19 16.05 22.74
CA LYS A 161 -5.87 15.35 23.83
C LYS A 161 -4.85 14.52 24.61
N MET A 162 -4.71 14.83 25.90
CA MET A 162 -3.85 14.13 26.86
C MET A 162 -4.70 13.69 28.06
N ASN A 163 -4.66 12.40 28.40
CA ASN A 163 -5.36 11.86 29.56
C ASN A 163 -6.83 12.32 29.66
N GLY A 164 -7.52 12.35 28.53
CA GLY A 164 -8.94 12.74 28.44
C GLY A 164 -9.22 14.25 28.37
N SER A 165 -8.21 15.13 28.56
CA SER A 165 -8.35 16.59 28.46
C SER A 165 -7.62 17.15 27.26
N GLN A 166 -8.15 18.21 26.64
CA GLN A 166 -7.47 18.93 25.56
C GLN A 166 -6.48 19.94 26.13
N ARG A 167 -5.28 20.00 25.55
CA ARG A 167 -4.23 20.96 25.90
C ARG A 167 -3.71 21.62 24.64
N GLU A 168 -3.40 22.90 24.73
CA GLU A 168 -2.65 23.62 23.69
C GLU A 168 -1.17 23.20 23.76
N LEU A 169 -0.60 22.85 22.60
CA LEU A 169 0.84 22.62 22.48
C LEU A 169 1.52 23.92 22.10
N PRO A 170 2.66 24.27 22.73
CA PRO A 170 3.51 25.34 22.24
C PRO A 170 4.00 25.06 20.82
N ARG A 171 4.01 26.07 19.95
CA ARG A 171 4.40 25.92 18.54
C ARG A 171 5.83 25.45 18.34
N ASP A 172 6.73 25.81 19.24
CA ASP A 172 8.14 25.41 19.28
C ASP A 172 8.33 23.90 19.57
N GLN A 173 7.28 23.23 20.07
CA GLN A 173 7.28 21.78 20.32
C GLN A 173 6.74 20.96 19.14
N ILE A 174 6.42 21.60 18.02
CA ILE A 174 5.92 20.94 16.82
C ILE A 174 6.86 21.24 15.64
N ASN A 175 7.40 20.19 15.04
CA ASN A 175 8.15 20.30 13.80
C ASN A 175 7.19 20.34 12.61
N PRO A 176 7.10 21.46 11.83
CA PRO A 176 6.17 21.57 10.70
C PRO A 176 6.55 20.71 9.48
N GLN A 177 7.71 20.06 9.50
CA GLN A 177 8.13 19.13 8.43
C GLN A 177 7.81 17.67 8.75
N GLN A 178 7.21 17.40 9.93
CA GLN A 178 6.93 16.06 10.41
C GLN A 178 5.47 15.92 10.86
N SER A 179 4.91 14.73 10.68
CA SER A 179 3.59 14.39 11.22
C SER A 179 3.62 14.35 12.75
N ILE A 180 2.52 14.70 13.39
CA ILE A 180 2.34 14.55 14.85
C ILE A 180 2.52 13.09 15.28
N LEU A 181 2.21 12.12 14.40
CA LEU A 181 2.34 10.68 14.67
C LEU A 181 3.80 10.25 14.89
N SER A 182 4.78 10.98 14.34
CA SER A 182 6.21 10.74 14.62
C SER A 182 6.66 11.39 15.91
N GLN A 183 6.00 12.45 16.33
CA GLN A 183 6.41 13.33 17.46
C GLN A 183 5.76 12.92 18.79
N ARG A 184 4.63 12.20 18.77
CA ARG A 184 3.85 11.81 19.97
C ARG A 184 3.47 10.32 19.88
N LYS A 185 4.17 9.47 20.65
CA LYS A 185 4.11 7.99 20.56
C LYS A 185 3.79 7.25 21.86
N ASP A 186 3.53 7.96 22.96
CA ASP A 186 3.25 7.33 24.25
C ASP A 186 1.80 6.78 24.28
N PRO A 187 1.59 5.44 24.37
CA PRO A 187 0.25 4.84 24.39
C PRO A 187 -0.54 5.15 25.64
N ALA A 188 0.11 5.51 26.75
CA ALA A 188 -0.57 5.90 27.99
C ALA A 188 -1.13 7.33 27.91
N GLN A 189 -0.42 8.23 27.24
CA GLN A 189 -0.82 9.64 27.12
C GLN A 189 -1.63 9.92 25.86
N TYR A 190 -1.28 9.28 24.72
CA TYR A 190 -1.85 9.52 23.39
C TYR A 190 -2.21 8.21 22.69
N PRO A 191 -3.10 7.38 23.25
CA PRO A 191 -3.37 6.06 22.71
C PRO A 191 -3.84 6.10 21.26
N GLU A 192 -4.72 7.07 20.90
CA GLU A 192 -5.28 7.15 19.56
C GLU A 192 -4.20 7.48 18.50
N LEU A 193 -3.29 8.40 18.81
CA LEU A 193 -2.17 8.75 17.93
C LEU A 193 -1.17 7.60 17.82
N THR A 194 -0.83 6.99 18.96
CA THR A 194 0.15 5.90 19.03
C THR A 194 -0.31 4.69 18.23
N TYR A 195 -1.55 4.24 18.43
CA TYR A 195 -2.08 3.08 17.70
C TYR A 195 -2.36 3.36 16.22
N LEU A 196 -2.74 4.61 15.87
CA LEU A 196 -2.83 5.02 14.46
C LEU A 196 -1.44 5.02 13.80
N GLY A 197 -0.43 5.54 14.50
CA GLY A 197 0.97 5.49 14.05
C GLY A 197 1.50 4.06 13.90
N GLN A 198 1.14 3.15 14.79
CA GLN A 198 1.48 1.72 14.68
C GLN A 198 0.81 1.08 13.46
N LEU A 199 -0.47 1.38 13.21
CA LEU A 199 -1.18 0.90 12.03
C LEU A 199 -0.48 1.35 10.76
N PHE A 200 -0.18 2.65 10.62
CA PHE A 200 0.49 3.16 9.43
C PHE A 200 1.93 2.64 9.31
N GLY A 201 2.70 2.63 10.39
CA GLY A 201 4.07 2.08 10.40
C GLY A 201 4.15 0.58 10.10
N GLY A 202 3.04 -0.14 10.33
CA GLY A 202 2.89 -1.56 10.01
C GLY A 202 2.55 -1.86 8.55
N ILE A 203 2.24 -0.87 7.72
CA ILE A 203 2.03 -1.06 6.28
C ILE A 203 3.30 -1.63 5.65
N ARG A 204 3.14 -2.51 4.65
CA ARG A 204 4.24 -3.04 3.83
C ARG A 204 3.94 -2.87 2.36
N ILE A 205 4.98 -2.52 1.57
CA ILE A 205 4.84 -2.22 0.13
C ILE A 205 5.90 -3.00 -0.63
N TYR A 206 5.46 -3.96 -1.46
CA TYR A 206 6.30 -4.78 -2.29
C TYR A 206 6.11 -4.39 -3.75
N ARG A 207 7.09 -3.70 -4.33
CA ARG A 207 7.05 -3.21 -5.72
C ARG A 207 8.36 -3.38 -6.49
N ASN A 208 9.47 -3.46 -5.78
CA ASN A 208 10.79 -3.58 -6.39
C ASN A 208 11.21 -5.06 -6.41
N TRP A 209 10.82 -5.76 -7.47
CA TRP A 209 11.14 -7.17 -7.62
C TRP A 209 12.45 -7.32 -8.42
N GLU A 210 13.43 -7.95 -7.81
CA GLU A 210 14.71 -8.19 -8.45
C GLU A 210 14.74 -9.56 -9.09
N PHE A 211 15.31 -9.64 -10.28
CA PHE A 211 15.45 -10.85 -11.06
C PHE A 211 16.90 -11.06 -11.51
N GLY A 212 17.23 -12.33 -11.79
CA GLY A 212 18.52 -12.72 -12.34
C GLY A 212 19.59 -13.04 -11.30
N PRO A 213 20.82 -13.35 -11.75
CA PRO A 213 21.87 -13.92 -10.89
C PRO A 213 22.38 -13.02 -9.77
N LYS A 214 22.08 -11.72 -9.84
CA LYS A 214 22.53 -10.71 -8.87
C LYS A 214 21.43 -10.25 -7.92
N SER A 215 20.23 -10.86 -7.99
CA SER A 215 19.13 -10.56 -7.08
C SER A 215 19.56 -10.83 -5.64
N ASP A 216 19.22 -9.91 -4.75
CA ASP A 216 19.55 -10.02 -3.31
C ASP A 216 18.94 -11.27 -2.67
N THR A 217 17.78 -11.73 -3.17
CA THR A 217 17.14 -12.97 -2.72
C THR A 217 17.99 -14.24 -2.86
N ARG A 218 19.03 -14.20 -3.69
CA ARG A 218 20.00 -15.30 -3.90
C ARG A 218 21.16 -15.26 -2.94
N ASN A 219 21.31 -14.17 -2.21
CA ASN A 219 22.42 -13.97 -1.28
C ASN A 219 22.17 -14.70 0.05
N LEU A 220 23.23 -14.92 0.80
CA LEU A 220 23.16 -15.35 2.19
C LEU A 220 22.88 -14.13 3.06
N PHE A 221 22.01 -14.29 4.06
CA PHE A 221 21.54 -13.20 4.92
C PHE A 221 22.12 -13.30 6.33
N GLY A 222 22.30 -12.16 6.99
CA GLY A 222 22.65 -12.12 8.42
C GLY A 222 21.47 -12.59 9.30
N PRO A 223 21.70 -13.40 10.33
CA PRO A 223 20.66 -13.86 11.24
C PRO A 223 20.14 -12.77 12.20
N GLU A 224 20.81 -11.63 12.23
CA GLU A 224 20.46 -10.44 13.05
C GLU A 224 19.37 -9.57 12.44
N LEU A 225 18.95 -9.82 11.19
CA LEU A 225 17.85 -9.09 10.53
C LEU A 225 16.51 -9.33 11.25
N SER A 226 15.56 -8.44 11.02
CA SER A 226 14.21 -8.59 11.57
C SER A 226 13.53 -9.87 11.08
N ASN A 227 12.80 -10.53 11.94
CA ASN A 227 11.94 -11.68 11.61
C ASN A 227 10.45 -11.38 11.89
N GLU A 228 10.09 -10.11 12.03
CA GLU A 228 8.70 -9.72 12.27
C GLU A 228 7.87 -9.77 10.97
N PHE A 229 8.38 -9.13 9.93
CA PHE A 229 7.77 -9.11 8.59
C PHE A 229 8.87 -9.25 7.54
N LEU A 230 8.48 -9.68 6.34
CA LEU A 230 9.37 -9.62 5.19
C LEU A 230 9.72 -8.16 4.89
N ASP A 231 11.00 -7.85 4.77
CA ASP A 231 11.46 -6.51 4.41
C ASP A 231 11.10 -6.19 2.95
N GLU A 232 10.89 -4.92 2.64
CA GLU A 232 10.43 -4.51 1.31
C GLU A 232 11.49 -4.73 0.20
N ASP A 233 12.76 -4.86 0.60
CA ASP A 233 13.89 -5.26 -0.25
C ASP A 233 14.15 -6.78 -0.24
N ILE A 234 13.27 -7.56 0.44
CA ILE A 234 13.32 -9.02 0.53
C ILE A 234 14.57 -9.56 1.25
N SER A 235 15.41 -8.72 1.84
CA SER A 235 16.71 -9.07 2.42
C SER A 235 16.67 -10.09 3.56
N ASN A 236 15.53 -10.27 4.21
CA ASN A 236 15.34 -11.22 5.33
C ASN A 236 14.51 -12.46 4.98
N LEU A 237 14.39 -12.81 3.68
CA LEU A 237 13.55 -13.92 3.20
C LEU A 237 13.81 -15.23 3.94
N GLY A 238 15.08 -15.59 4.17
CA GLY A 238 15.45 -16.83 4.85
C GLY A 238 14.94 -16.89 6.29
N LEU A 239 14.99 -15.77 7.04
CA LEU A 239 14.46 -15.72 8.41
C LEU A 239 12.95 -15.84 8.43
N MET A 240 12.27 -15.23 7.46
CA MET A 240 10.83 -15.32 7.33
C MET A 240 10.35 -16.72 6.94
N LEU A 241 11.05 -17.40 6.03
CA LEU A 241 10.78 -18.81 5.68
C LEU A 241 11.02 -19.72 6.89
N ASN A 242 12.07 -19.47 7.70
CA ASN A 242 12.30 -20.19 8.94
C ASN A 242 11.13 -20.01 9.92
N ARG A 243 10.60 -18.81 10.05
CA ARG A 243 9.42 -18.53 10.87
C ARG A 243 8.19 -19.30 10.39
N LEU A 244 7.89 -19.30 9.09
CA LEU A 244 6.79 -20.08 8.51
C LEU A 244 6.95 -21.58 8.78
N ASN A 245 8.17 -22.11 8.70
CA ASN A 245 8.48 -23.51 8.96
C ASN A 245 8.37 -23.89 10.45
N SER A 246 8.46 -22.93 11.36
CA SER A 246 8.38 -23.20 12.81
C SER A 246 6.95 -23.49 13.29
N GLU A 247 5.94 -23.07 12.52
CA GLU A 247 4.52 -23.33 12.84
C GLU A 247 3.97 -24.40 11.90
N SER A 248 3.38 -25.46 12.47
CA SER A 248 2.91 -26.65 11.73
C SER A 248 1.95 -26.32 10.59
N ASP A 249 0.99 -25.42 10.85
CA ASP A 249 -0.07 -25.08 9.89
C ASP A 249 0.50 -24.28 8.72
N THR A 250 1.30 -23.25 9.00
CA THR A 250 1.93 -22.42 7.96
C THR A 250 2.96 -23.21 7.15
N LYS A 251 3.71 -24.11 7.77
CA LYS A 251 4.61 -25.04 7.08
C LYS A 251 3.88 -25.92 6.08
N SER A 252 2.73 -26.46 6.49
CA SER A 252 1.92 -27.32 5.63
C SER A 252 1.37 -26.56 4.44
N GLU A 253 0.85 -25.36 4.65
CA GLU A 253 0.35 -24.49 3.57
C GLU A 253 1.49 -24.01 2.66
N LEU A 254 2.65 -23.63 3.20
CA LEU A 254 3.83 -23.26 2.42
C LEU A 254 4.21 -24.39 1.45
N LEU A 255 4.29 -25.62 1.95
CA LEU A 255 4.66 -26.77 1.11
C LEU A 255 3.55 -27.12 0.10
N LYS A 256 2.29 -27.02 0.47
CA LYS A 256 1.14 -27.22 -0.41
C LYS A 256 1.21 -26.27 -1.61
N TYR A 257 1.33 -24.95 -1.37
CA TYR A 257 1.41 -23.96 -2.44
C TYR A 257 2.71 -24.02 -3.20
N LEU A 258 3.84 -24.34 -2.57
CA LEU A 258 5.12 -24.53 -3.27
C LEU A 258 5.04 -25.68 -4.29
N LYS A 259 4.40 -26.79 -3.94
CA LYS A 259 4.24 -27.95 -4.83
C LYS A 259 3.39 -27.68 -6.07
N LEU A 260 2.47 -26.72 -6.01
CA LEU A 260 1.71 -26.28 -7.19
C LEU A 260 2.62 -25.64 -8.24
N PHE A 261 3.69 -24.99 -7.82
CA PHE A 261 4.68 -24.37 -8.70
C PHE A 261 5.86 -25.30 -8.99
N TYR A 262 6.28 -26.06 -8.01
CA TYR A 262 7.48 -26.90 -8.06
C TYR A 262 7.14 -28.30 -7.52
N ASP A 263 6.58 -29.16 -8.38
CA ASP A 263 6.09 -30.51 -8.02
C ASP A 263 7.14 -31.38 -7.32
N GLY A 264 8.43 -31.19 -7.64
CA GLY A 264 9.55 -31.90 -7.01
C GLY A 264 9.89 -31.48 -5.60
N ALA A 265 9.32 -30.38 -5.08
CA ALA A 265 9.65 -29.86 -3.76
C ALA A 265 9.13 -30.76 -2.64
N GLU A 266 9.98 -31.12 -1.68
CA GLU A 266 9.61 -31.89 -0.47
C GLU A 266 9.65 -31.03 0.79
N ALA A 267 10.53 -30.03 0.85
CA ALA A 267 10.66 -29.10 1.96
C ALA A 267 11.32 -27.79 1.56
N VAL A 268 11.18 -26.78 2.41
CA VAL A 268 12.02 -25.57 2.41
C VAL A 268 12.84 -25.58 3.68
N GLU A 269 14.14 -25.40 3.56
CA GLU A 269 15.06 -25.35 4.68
C GLU A 269 15.86 -24.05 4.69
N THR A 270 16.19 -23.59 5.88
CA THR A 270 16.94 -22.34 6.07
C THR A 270 18.13 -22.55 7.02
N PRO A 271 19.14 -23.39 6.62
CA PRO A 271 20.28 -23.67 7.48
C PRO A 271 21.13 -22.43 7.71
N ILE A 272 21.68 -22.31 8.91
CA ILE A 272 22.66 -21.29 9.27
C ILE A 272 24.05 -21.92 9.12
N GLN A 273 24.87 -21.37 8.22
CA GLN A 273 26.22 -21.81 7.96
C GLN A 273 27.19 -20.61 7.98
N GLY A 274 28.25 -20.70 8.80
CA GLY A 274 29.22 -19.62 8.92
C GLY A 274 28.62 -18.29 9.41
N GLY A 275 27.51 -18.34 10.19
CA GLY A 275 26.80 -17.16 10.65
C GLY A 275 25.88 -16.50 9.63
N LEU A 276 25.59 -17.16 8.51
CA LEU A 276 24.70 -16.68 7.45
C LEU A 276 23.57 -17.69 7.21
N VAL A 277 22.39 -17.20 6.89
CA VAL A 277 21.19 -17.98 6.56
C VAL A 277 21.17 -18.25 5.05
N ASP A 278 21.06 -19.51 4.65
CA ASP A 278 20.85 -19.95 3.28
C ASP A 278 19.38 -20.39 3.08
N VAL A 279 18.81 -20.13 1.92
CA VAL A 279 17.48 -20.65 1.55
C VAL A 279 17.66 -21.84 0.63
N ARG A 280 17.04 -22.99 0.98
CA ARG A 280 17.11 -24.22 0.19
C ARG A 280 15.72 -24.81 -0.01
N VAL A 281 15.46 -25.25 -1.22
CA VAL A 281 14.37 -26.18 -1.52
C VAL A 281 14.93 -27.59 -1.56
N ILE A 282 14.33 -28.50 -0.83
CA ILE A 282 14.70 -29.92 -0.86
C ILE A 282 13.84 -30.61 -1.91
N GLU A 283 14.49 -31.16 -2.91
CA GLU A 283 13.85 -31.96 -3.97
C GLU A 283 13.72 -33.45 -3.56
N ARG A 284 12.91 -34.17 -4.35
CA ARG A 284 12.75 -35.63 -4.24
C ARG A 284 14.09 -36.32 -4.14
N GLY A 285 14.22 -37.21 -3.16
CA GLY A 285 15.47 -37.89 -2.86
C GLY A 285 16.42 -37.07 -1.97
N SER A 286 15.88 -36.11 -1.23
CA SER A 286 16.61 -35.28 -0.28
C SER A 286 17.75 -34.44 -0.91
N VAL A 287 17.56 -33.97 -2.15
CA VAL A 287 18.55 -33.13 -2.85
C VAL A 287 18.34 -31.67 -2.49
N PRO A 288 19.29 -30.99 -1.80
CA PRO A 288 19.17 -29.58 -1.47
C PRO A 288 19.55 -28.68 -2.65
N ILE A 289 18.64 -27.83 -3.07
CA ILE A 289 18.87 -26.79 -4.10
C ILE A 289 18.89 -25.43 -3.41
N SER A 290 20.05 -24.79 -3.34
CA SER A 290 20.21 -23.45 -2.75
C SER A 290 19.57 -22.37 -3.64
N ALA A 291 19.13 -21.26 -3.03
CA ALA A 291 18.55 -20.09 -3.67
C ALA A 291 19.33 -19.60 -4.90
N ILE A 292 20.65 -19.69 -4.86
CA ILE A 292 21.53 -19.31 -5.99
C ILE A 292 21.25 -20.13 -7.27
N ARG A 293 20.67 -21.32 -7.16
CA ARG A 293 20.33 -22.23 -8.26
C ARG A 293 18.85 -22.32 -8.58
N LEU A 294 17.98 -21.78 -7.73
CA LEU A 294 16.55 -21.72 -7.99
C LEU A 294 16.26 -20.78 -9.16
N SER A 295 15.18 -21.04 -9.88
CA SER A 295 14.70 -20.11 -10.90
C SER A 295 14.16 -18.83 -10.27
N ASP A 296 14.19 -17.71 -11.01
CA ASP A 296 13.60 -16.45 -10.55
C ASP A 296 12.12 -16.62 -10.19
N GLY A 297 11.37 -17.40 -10.99
CA GLY A 297 9.97 -17.70 -10.69
C GLY A 297 9.78 -18.48 -9.40
N THR A 298 10.67 -19.43 -9.06
CA THR A 298 10.62 -20.17 -7.78
C THR A 298 10.88 -19.23 -6.60
N LEU A 299 11.89 -18.37 -6.68
CA LEU A 299 12.19 -17.39 -5.64
C LEU A 299 11.01 -16.42 -5.48
N ARG A 300 10.50 -15.89 -6.59
CA ARG A 300 9.34 -15.01 -6.60
C ARG A 300 8.12 -15.64 -5.93
N TRP A 301 7.87 -16.92 -6.20
CA TRP A 301 6.79 -17.64 -5.56
C TRP A 301 7.01 -17.79 -4.06
N LEU A 302 8.22 -18.12 -3.62
CA LEU A 302 8.59 -18.18 -2.19
C LEU A 302 8.41 -16.82 -1.48
N GLU A 303 8.78 -15.72 -2.13
CA GLU A 303 8.56 -14.36 -1.63
C GLU A 303 7.07 -14.08 -1.39
N LEU A 304 6.23 -14.36 -2.41
CA LEU A 304 4.78 -14.18 -2.31
C LEU A 304 4.16 -15.09 -1.24
N LEU A 305 4.58 -16.36 -1.16
CA LEU A 305 4.13 -17.26 -0.10
C LEU A 305 4.51 -16.73 1.28
N THR A 306 5.71 -16.18 1.41
CA THR A 306 6.18 -15.59 2.68
C THR A 306 5.32 -14.39 3.10
N ILE A 307 4.92 -13.53 2.17
CA ILE A 307 4.05 -12.39 2.43
C ILE A 307 2.63 -12.87 2.78
N LEU A 308 2.07 -13.74 1.95
CA LEU A 308 0.64 -14.06 1.98
C LEU A 308 0.26 -15.13 3.01
N LEU A 309 1.19 -16.01 3.40
CA LEU A 309 0.97 -17.04 4.44
C LEU A 309 1.39 -16.59 5.83
N HIS A 310 1.84 -15.36 6.02
CA HIS A 310 2.33 -14.88 7.30
C HIS A 310 1.31 -15.10 8.43
N PRO A 311 1.69 -15.77 9.57
CA PRO A 311 0.75 -16.13 10.64
C PRO A 311 0.18 -14.93 11.39
N SER A 312 0.97 -13.87 11.54
CA SER A 312 0.58 -12.61 12.16
C SER A 312 0.84 -11.45 11.17
N PRO A 313 0.01 -11.33 10.12
CA PRO A 313 0.32 -10.45 9.00
C PRO A 313 0.27 -8.96 9.35
N PRO A 314 0.93 -8.11 8.53
CA PRO A 314 0.78 -6.66 8.60
C PRO A 314 -0.69 -6.24 8.43
N PRO A 315 -1.08 -5.08 8.97
CA PRO A 315 -2.47 -4.60 8.83
C PRO A 315 -2.88 -4.32 7.39
N LEU A 316 -1.95 -3.86 6.56
CA LEU A 316 -2.14 -3.57 5.14
C LEU A 316 -0.86 -3.92 4.37
N VAL A 317 -1.04 -4.63 3.26
CA VAL A 317 0.04 -4.96 2.32
C VAL A 317 -0.33 -4.45 0.92
N CYS A 318 0.59 -3.72 0.30
CA CYS A 318 0.51 -3.33 -1.10
C CYS A 318 1.47 -4.20 -1.91
N ILE A 319 1.01 -4.74 -3.05
CA ILE A 319 1.83 -5.56 -3.95
C ILE A 319 1.64 -5.04 -5.38
N GLU A 320 2.71 -4.64 -6.04
CA GLU A 320 2.68 -4.32 -7.47
C GLU A 320 3.11 -5.54 -8.29
N GLU A 321 2.33 -5.85 -9.31
CA GLU A 321 2.60 -6.92 -10.28
C GLU A 321 3.00 -8.27 -9.65
N PRO A 322 2.13 -8.86 -8.78
CA PRO A 322 2.45 -10.14 -8.13
C PRO A 322 2.70 -11.27 -9.13
N GLU A 323 2.12 -11.18 -10.31
CA GLU A 323 2.24 -12.14 -11.40
C GLU A 323 3.57 -12.08 -12.16
N LEU A 324 4.35 -11.01 -11.98
CA LEU A 324 5.60 -10.80 -12.72
C LEU A 324 6.60 -11.94 -12.45
N GLY A 325 7.10 -12.57 -13.52
CA GLY A 325 8.05 -13.68 -13.44
C GLY A 325 7.42 -15.05 -13.13
N LEU A 326 6.11 -15.12 -12.94
CA LEU A 326 5.41 -16.39 -12.70
C LEU A 326 4.90 -17.02 -14.01
N HIS A 327 4.82 -18.36 -14.02
CA HIS A 327 4.17 -19.08 -15.12
C HIS A 327 2.64 -18.87 -15.07
N PRO A 328 1.94 -18.79 -16.23
CA PRO A 328 0.48 -18.59 -16.26
C PRO A 328 -0.33 -19.58 -15.43
N ASP A 329 0.10 -20.83 -15.32
CA ASP A 329 -0.59 -21.87 -14.55
C ASP A 329 -0.65 -21.60 -13.04
N ILE A 330 0.17 -20.67 -12.55
CA ILE A 330 0.21 -20.27 -11.13
C ILE A 330 -0.72 -19.09 -10.83
N ILE A 331 -1.27 -18.45 -11.84
CA ILE A 331 -2.17 -17.32 -11.63
C ILE A 331 -3.44 -17.71 -10.87
N PRO A 332 -4.14 -18.85 -11.16
CA PRO A 332 -5.28 -19.28 -10.34
C PRO A 332 -4.91 -19.55 -8.87
N PRO A 333 -3.86 -20.32 -8.52
CA PRO A 333 -3.39 -20.44 -7.13
C PRO A 333 -3.03 -19.11 -6.47
N LEU A 334 -2.42 -18.18 -7.21
CA LEU A 334 -2.11 -16.83 -6.69
C LEU A 334 -3.39 -16.07 -6.34
N ALA A 335 -4.40 -16.09 -7.20
CA ALA A 335 -5.68 -15.43 -6.94
C ALA A 335 -6.39 -16.03 -5.72
N GLU A 336 -6.37 -17.38 -5.57
CA GLU A 336 -6.90 -18.05 -4.37
C GLU A 336 -6.16 -17.59 -3.12
N LEU A 337 -4.83 -17.60 -3.15
CA LEU A 337 -3.99 -17.18 -2.03
C LEU A 337 -4.21 -15.70 -1.64
N LEU A 338 -4.38 -14.80 -2.60
CA LEU A 338 -4.74 -13.39 -2.36
C LEU A 338 -6.09 -13.26 -1.66
N ARG A 339 -7.09 -14.05 -2.07
CA ARG A 339 -8.41 -14.07 -1.42
C ARG A 339 -8.35 -14.61 0.01
N GLU A 340 -7.62 -15.71 0.24
CA GLU A 340 -7.43 -16.28 1.58
C GLU A 340 -6.67 -15.30 2.49
N ALA A 341 -5.58 -14.71 2.02
CA ALA A 341 -4.80 -13.73 2.76
C ALA A 341 -5.63 -12.49 3.11
N SER A 342 -6.53 -12.04 2.22
CA SER A 342 -7.39 -10.89 2.45
C SER A 342 -8.37 -11.06 3.63
N GLN A 343 -8.59 -12.29 4.10
CA GLN A 343 -9.40 -12.53 5.30
C GLN A 343 -8.65 -12.22 6.60
N ARG A 344 -7.31 -12.11 6.55
CA ARG A 344 -6.43 -11.90 7.71
C ARG A 344 -5.73 -10.54 7.69
N MET A 345 -5.48 -9.98 6.52
CA MET A 345 -4.88 -8.66 6.31
C MET A 345 -5.59 -7.94 5.16
N GLN A 346 -5.46 -6.62 5.13
CA GLN A 346 -5.95 -5.86 3.98
C GLN A 346 -4.91 -5.88 2.84
N LEU A 347 -5.37 -6.11 1.61
CA LEU A 347 -4.52 -6.16 0.42
C LEU A 347 -4.89 -5.07 -0.59
N ILE A 348 -3.87 -4.43 -1.14
CA ILE A 348 -3.97 -3.58 -2.34
C ILE A 348 -2.99 -4.14 -3.37
N VAL A 349 -3.51 -4.65 -4.47
CA VAL A 349 -2.74 -5.30 -5.52
C VAL A 349 -2.87 -4.49 -6.81
N ALA A 350 -1.77 -4.04 -7.39
CA ALA A 350 -1.77 -3.44 -8.73
C ALA A 350 -1.32 -4.49 -9.75
N THR A 351 -2.13 -4.72 -10.79
CA THR A 351 -1.83 -5.75 -11.79
C THR A 351 -2.09 -5.27 -13.22
N HIS A 352 -1.37 -5.87 -14.15
CA HIS A 352 -1.61 -5.81 -15.59
C HIS A 352 -2.08 -7.15 -16.18
N SER A 353 -2.24 -8.18 -15.35
CA SER A 353 -2.62 -9.53 -15.78
C SER A 353 -4.13 -9.67 -15.96
N ASN A 354 -4.56 -9.83 -17.21
CA ASN A 354 -5.95 -10.20 -17.49
C ASN A 354 -6.33 -11.55 -16.88
N ALA A 355 -5.38 -12.49 -16.81
CA ALA A 355 -5.59 -13.81 -16.21
C ALA A 355 -5.89 -13.69 -14.70
N LEU A 356 -5.14 -12.84 -13.96
CA LEU A 356 -5.43 -12.61 -12.56
C LEU A 356 -6.81 -11.96 -12.35
N VAL A 357 -7.20 -11.04 -13.23
CA VAL A 357 -8.52 -10.39 -13.18
C VAL A 357 -9.64 -11.38 -13.54
N ASP A 358 -9.41 -12.33 -14.44
CA ASP A 358 -10.37 -13.40 -14.77
C ASP A 358 -10.73 -14.25 -13.55
N GLU A 359 -9.74 -14.55 -12.68
CA GLU A 359 -9.93 -15.31 -11.44
C GLU A 359 -10.76 -14.55 -10.37
N LEU A 360 -11.02 -13.26 -10.56
CA LEU A 360 -11.82 -12.43 -9.67
C LEU A 360 -13.26 -12.22 -10.19
N THR A 361 -13.68 -12.94 -11.22
CA THR A 361 -15.01 -12.80 -11.85
C THR A 361 -16.16 -12.99 -10.86
N ASP A 362 -15.99 -13.86 -9.87
CA ASP A 362 -16.97 -14.13 -8.81
C ASP A 362 -16.93 -13.10 -7.65
N VAL A 363 -15.96 -12.20 -7.61
CA VAL A 363 -15.80 -11.11 -6.61
C VAL A 363 -15.45 -9.77 -7.27
N PRO A 364 -16.27 -9.28 -8.22
CA PRO A 364 -15.97 -8.07 -8.99
C PRO A 364 -15.77 -6.84 -8.10
N GLU A 365 -16.36 -6.82 -6.92
CA GLU A 365 -16.19 -5.75 -5.95
C GLU A 365 -14.75 -5.63 -5.42
N ALA A 366 -13.92 -6.66 -5.59
CA ALA A 366 -12.50 -6.56 -5.28
C ALA A 366 -11.73 -5.68 -6.29
N VAL A 367 -12.28 -5.45 -7.49
CA VAL A 367 -11.59 -4.75 -8.58
C VAL A 367 -11.89 -3.26 -8.57
N ILE A 368 -10.84 -2.45 -8.68
CA ILE A 368 -10.90 -0.99 -8.83
C ILE A 368 -10.26 -0.62 -10.17
N VAL A 369 -11.04 -0.01 -11.03
CA VAL A 369 -10.56 0.52 -12.32
C VAL A 369 -9.94 1.89 -12.09
N CYS A 370 -8.70 2.06 -12.54
CA CYS A 370 -7.96 3.32 -12.50
C CYS A 370 -7.94 3.93 -13.89
N GLU A 371 -8.47 5.14 -14.03
CA GLU A 371 -8.53 5.90 -15.28
C GLU A 371 -8.04 7.33 -15.10
N LYS A 372 -7.74 8.00 -16.20
CA LYS A 372 -7.47 9.44 -16.20
C LYS A 372 -8.62 10.21 -16.82
N GLU A 373 -9.23 11.09 -16.04
CA GLU A 373 -10.24 12.03 -16.50
C GLU A 373 -9.73 13.47 -16.30
N ALA A 374 -9.73 14.28 -17.36
CA ALA A 374 -9.23 15.66 -17.34
C ALA A 374 -7.85 15.82 -16.69
N GLY A 375 -6.96 14.83 -16.85
CA GLY A 375 -5.60 14.83 -16.29
C GLY A 375 -5.49 14.43 -14.83
N SER A 376 -6.59 14.03 -14.20
CA SER A 376 -6.64 13.51 -12.83
C SER A 376 -6.94 12.01 -12.84
N THR A 377 -6.35 11.27 -11.89
CA THR A 377 -6.71 9.87 -11.66
C THR A 377 -8.09 9.79 -11.00
N VAL A 378 -8.92 8.94 -11.55
CA VAL A 378 -10.22 8.54 -11.02
C VAL A 378 -10.20 7.06 -10.72
N LEU A 379 -10.67 6.68 -9.54
CA LEU A 379 -10.76 5.30 -9.06
C LEU A 379 -12.22 4.89 -9.01
N LYS A 380 -12.58 3.80 -9.70
CA LYS A 380 -13.95 3.31 -9.78
C LYS A 380 -14.00 1.83 -9.40
N ARG A 381 -14.66 1.51 -8.29
CA ARG A 381 -14.90 0.12 -7.90
C ARG A 381 -15.96 -0.51 -8.79
N LEU A 382 -15.72 -1.74 -9.21
CA LEU A 382 -16.72 -2.49 -9.95
C LEU A 382 -17.84 -2.96 -9.01
N GLU A 383 -19.05 -2.96 -9.52
CA GLU A 383 -20.23 -3.42 -8.78
C GLU A 383 -20.87 -4.61 -9.51
N ARG A 384 -21.05 -5.72 -8.82
CA ARG A 384 -21.69 -6.93 -9.38
C ARG A 384 -23.05 -6.64 -10.02
N LYS A 385 -23.83 -5.74 -9.42
CA LYS A 385 -25.16 -5.38 -9.92
C LYS A 385 -25.12 -4.80 -11.32
N GLN A 386 -24.13 -3.96 -11.61
CA GLN A 386 -23.95 -3.32 -12.93
C GLN A 386 -23.45 -4.32 -13.98
N LEU A 387 -22.68 -5.32 -13.56
CA LEU A 387 -22.06 -6.32 -14.43
C LEU A 387 -22.86 -7.63 -14.54
N SER A 388 -23.99 -7.77 -13.83
CA SER A 388 -24.71 -9.03 -13.68
C SER A 388 -25.17 -9.69 -15.00
N ALA A 389 -25.47 -8.90 -16.03
CA ALA A 389 -25.82 -9.42 -17.36
C ALA A 389 -24.59 -9.95 -18.10
N TRP A 390 -23.45 -9.24 -17.99
CA TRP A 390 -22.19 -9.57 -18.67
C TRP A 390 -21.50 -10.79 -18.05
N LEU A 391 -21.51 -10.90 -16.72
CA LEU A 391 -20.85 -11.97 -15.96
C LEU A 391 -21.52 -13.34 -16.12
N LYS A 392 -22.67 -13.42 -16.81
CA LYS A 392 -23.29 -14.70 -17.19
C LYS A 392 -22.56 -15.39 -18.35
N SER A 393 -21.86 -14.63 -19.17
CA SER A 393 -21.26 -15.12 -20.42
C SER A 393 -19.78 -14.77 -20.57
N TYR A 394 -19.26 -13.86 -19.78
CA TYR A 394 -17.89 -13.35 -19.89
C TYR A 394 -17.22 -13.25 -18.53
N THR A 395 -15.90 -13.46 -18.49
CA THR A 395 -15.06 -13.21 -17.34
C THR A 395 -14.66 -11.72 -17.25
N LEU A 396 -14.24 -11.27 -16.08
CA LEU A 396 -13.81 -9.87 -15.88
C LEU A 396 -12.62 -9.46 -16.76
N GLY A 397 -11.60 -10.31 -16.86
CA GLY A 397 -10.44 -10.03 -17.72
C GLY A 397 -10.81 -9.99 -19.20
N HIS A 398 -11.80 -10.80 -19.65
CA HIS A 398 -12.34 -10.71 -21.00
C HIS A 398 -13.04 -9.36 -21.24
N LEU A 399 -13.89 -8.90 -20.29
CA LEU A 399 -14.56 -7.61 -20.36
C LEU A 399 -13.54 -6.46 -20.33
N TRP A 400 -12.49 -6.58 -19.51
CA TRP A 400 -11.43 -5.60 -19.46
C TRP A 400 -10.69 -5.50 -20.80
N ARG A 401 -10.27 -6.61 -21.40
CA ARG A 401 -9.62 -6.62 -22.73
C ARG A 401 -10.48 -5.96 -23.81
N LYS A 402 -11.80 -6.09 -23.72
CA LYS A 402 -12.75 -5.45 -24.66
C LYS A 402 -13.03 -3.99 -24.36
N GLY A 403 -12.56 -3.45 -23.23
CA GLY A 403 -12.83 -2.08 -22.80
C GLY A 403 -14.20 -1.84 -22.18
N GLU A 404 -15.00 -2.88 -21.95
CA GLU A 404 -16.39 -2.79 -21.47
C GLU A 404 -16.48 -2.32 -20.00
N ILE A 405 -15.45 -2.55 -19.21
CA ILE A 405 -15.38 -2.11 -17.81
C ILE A 405 -14.44 -0.93 -17.59
N GLY A 406 -13.92 -0.32 -18.68
CA GLY A 406 -12.95 0.76 -18.61
C GLY A 406 -11.52 0.28 -18.37
N GLY A 407 -10.63 1.23 -18.08
CA GLY A 407 -9.23 0.91 -17.78
C GLY A 407 -8.38 0.47 -18.97
N ASN A 408 -8.83 0.72 -20.19
CA ASN A 408 -8.10 0.42 -21.43
C ASN A 408 -7.73 1.73 -22.13
N ARG A 409 -6.73 1.65 -23.04
CA ARG A 409 -6.32 2.79 -23.88
C ARG A 409 -7.19 2.93 -25.14
N TRP A 410 -7.98 1.93 -25.48
CA TRP A 410 -8.76 1.81 -26.71
C TRP A 410 -10.21 1.65 -26.42
#